data_094b43a57a97304d74ba93a3da6fce16
#
_entry.id   094b43a57a97304d74ba93a3da6fce16
#
_cell.length_a   1.000
_cell.length_b   1.000
_cell.length_c   1.000
_cell.angle_alpha   90.00
_cell.angle_beta   90.00
_cell.angle_gamma   90.00
#
_symmetry.space_group_name_H-M   'P 1'
#
loop_
_entity.id
_entity.type
_entity.pdbx_description
1 polymer ?
#
loop_
_entity_poly.entity_id
_entity_poly.type
_entity_poly.pdbx_seq_one_letter_code
_entity_poly.pdbx_strand_id
1 'polypeptide(L)'
;MKRYLITGSSGFVGSRLLRLLNNTECEISLLLRKINLNYETTVCSLGRDKIPLSALKSVDTVFHLAGFAHDLNNPSKVEKIYQSVNVDATVELAELAVQSGVKKFIFVSSVKAGGGALSGECMTEIDQSSPDGVYGRTKREAEIKLLEIGRKSNMHVSIIRPALVYGPNAKGNLNLMLSGIELGWFPPLPEVGNRRSMIHVDDLVRAIFFVA
;
A
#
# COMPACT_ATOMS: atom_id res chain seq x y z
N MET A 1 -21.63 -6.35 12.77
CA MET A 1 -21.14 -6.09 11.39
C MET A 1 -19.69 -5.67 11.52
N LYS A 2 -18.77 -6.13 10.64
CA LYS A 2 -17.36 -5.71 10.70
C LYS A 2 -17.21 -4.28 10.21
N ARG A 3 -16.37 -3.50 10.86
CA ARG A 3 -16.06 -2.12 10.47
C ARG A 3 -14.60 -1.99 10.01
N TYR A 4 -14.41 -1.42 8.84
CA TYR A 4 -13.12 -1.29 8.18
C TYR A 4 -12.70 0.17 8.04
N LEU A 5 -11.46 0.50 8.42
CA LEU A 5 -10.83 1.77 8.07
C LEU A 5 -9.90 1.57 6.86
N ILE A 6 -10.07 2.39 5.84
CA ILE A 6 -9.24 2.34 4.64
C ILE A 6 -8.47 3.64 4.47
N THR A 7 -7.16 3.56 4.36
CA THR A 7 -6.32 4.65 3.92
C THR A 7 -5.89 4.46 2.47
N GLY A 8 -5.75 5.54 1.71
CA GLY A 8 -5.34 5.44 0.30
C GLY A 8 -6.43 4.93 -0.65
N SER A 9 -7.71 4.96 -0.25
CA SER A 9 -8.85 4.50 -1.05
C SER A 9 -9.05 5.27 -2.37
N SER A 10 -8.49 6.47 -2.51
CA SER A 10 -8.48 7.24 -3.76
C SER A 10 -7.39 6.81 -4.76
N GLY A 11 -6.48 5.93 -4.35
CA GLY A 11 -5.43 5.36 -5.21
C GLY A 11 -5.91 4.22 -6.11
N PHE A 12 -5.04 3.75 -7.01
CA PHE A 12 -5.34 2.68 -7.98
C PHE A 12 -5.84 1.40 -7.29
N VAL A 13 -5.05 0.85 -6.35
CA VAL A 13 -5.44 -0.37 -5.61
C VAL A 13 -6.59 -0.09 -4.63
N GLY A 14 -6.51 1.05 -3.91
CA GLY A 14 -7.51 1.38 -2.89
C GLY A 14 -8.92 1.58 -3.43
N SER A 15 -9.07 2.17 -4.61
CA SER A 15 -10.39 2.33 -5.25
C SER A 15 -11.00 0.98 -5.68
N ARG A 16 -10.17 0.02 -6.05
CA ARG A 16 -10.61 -1.35 -6.37
C ARG A 16 -11.01 -2.13 -5.11
N LEU A 17 -10.22 -1.99 -4.03
CA LEU A 17 -10.59 -2.58 -2.74
C LEU A 17 -11.92 -2.01 -2.24
N LEU A 18 -12.10 -0.70 -2.31
CA LEU A 18 -13.35 -0.04 -1.92
C LEU A 18 -14.56 -0.57 -2.71
N ARG A 19 -14.41 -0.76 -4.03
CA ARG A 19 -15.46 -1.36 -4.87
C ARG A 19 -15.78 -2.80 -4.45
N LEU A 20 -14.76 -3.60 -4.12
CA LEU A 20 -14.97 -4.98 -3.66
C LEU A 20 -15.72 -5.00 -2.33
N LEU A 21 -15.34 -4.16 -1.37
CA LEU A 21 -15.95 -4.09 -0.04
C LEU A 21 -17.39 -3.59 -0.07
N ASN A 22 -17.76 -2.72 -1.01
CA ASN A 22 -19.14 -2.27 -1.20
C ASN A 22 -20.13 -3.40 -1.55
N ASN A 23 -19.63 -4.55 -2.00
CA ASN A 23 -20.44 -5.74 -2.28
C ASN A 23 -20.47 -6.71 -1.09
N THR A 24 -20.00 -6.30 0.07
CA THR A 24 -19.97 -7.11 1.30
C THR A 24 -20.76 -6.42 2.43
N GLU A 25 -21.24 -7.19 3.37
CA GLU A 25 -21.95 -6.66 4.56
C GLU A 25 -20.94 -6.12 5.58
N CYS A 26 -20.47 -4.88 5.37
CA CYS A 26 -19.52 -4.22 6.26
C CYS A 26 -19.78 -2.71 6.34
N GLU A 27 -19.30 -2.09 7.41
CA GLU A 27 -19.20 -0.65 7.54
C GLU A 27 -17.82 -0.18 7.07
N ILE A 28 -17.78 0.90 6.31
CA ILE A 28 -16.53 1.44 5.76
C ILE A 28 -16.35 2.88 6.23
N SER A 29 -15.20 3.15 6.84
CA SER A 29 -14.71 4.49 7.11
C SER A 29 -13.41 4.75 6.35
N LEU A 30 -13.18 5.99 5.98
CA LEU A 30 -12.03 6.40 5.17
C LEU A 30 -11.18 7.41 5.93
N LEU A 31 -9.85 7.30 5.79
CA LEU A 31 -8.91 8.33 6.21
C LEU A 31 -8.25 8.90 4.97
N LEU A 32 -8.61 10.13 4.62
CA LEU A 32 -8.29 10.79 3.37
C LEU A 32 -7.83 12.23 3.56
N ARG A 33 -7.14 12.79 2.56
CA ARG A 33 -6.76 14.22 2.52
C ARG A 33 -7.92 15.17 2.20
N LYS A 34 -9.01 14.63 1.65
CA LYS A 34 -10.23 15.39 1.29
C LYS A 34 -11.46 14.57 1.65
N ILE A 35 -12.53 15.23 2.02
CA ILE A 35 -13.79 14.56 2.34
C ILE A 35 -14.34 13.78 1.16
N ASN A 36 -14.91 12.63 1.45
CA ASN A 36 -15.71 11.83 0.51
C ASN A 36 -17.12 11.71 1.08
N LEU A 37 -18.10 12.32 0.42
CA LEU A 37 -19.47 12.43 0.91
C LEU A 37 -20.24 11.09 0.94
N ASN A 38 -19.73 10.06 0.25
CA ASN A 38 -20.38 8.76 0.19
C ASN A 38 -19.97 7.83 1.35
N TYR A 39 -19.01 8.23 2.18
CA TYR A 39 -18.47 7.43 3.27
C TYR A 39 -18.19 8.29 4.49
N GLU A 40 -18.25 7.66 5.65
CA GLU A 40 -17.69 8.29 6.85
C GLU A 40 -16.21 8.57 6.62
N THR A 41 -15.83 9.85 6.60
CA THR A 41 -14.48 10.26 6.25
C THR A 41 -13.84 11.10 7.34
N THR A 42 -12.71 10.64 7.83
CA THR A 42 -11.79 11.45 8.64
C THR A 42 -10.81 12.15 7.71
N VAL A 43 -10.81 13.48 7.71
CA VAL A 43 -9.85 14.25 6.91
C VAL A 43 -8.54 14.35 7.66
N CYS A 44 -7.48 13.80 7.08
CA CYS A 44 -6.13 13.79 7.65
C CYS A 44 -5.08 13.61 6.54
N SER A 45 -4.04 14.43 6.56
CA SER A 45 -2.91 14.36 5.65
C SER A 45 -1.77 13.61 6.34
N LEU A 46 -1.65 12.31 6.10
CA LEU A 46 -0.61 11.45 6.69
C LEU A 46 0.79 12.07 6.54
N GLY A 47 1.56 12.04 7.61
CA GLY A 47 2.90 12.62 7.69
C GLY A 47 2.94 14.16 7.83
N ARG A 48 1.77 14.82 7.93
CA ARG A 48 1.65 16.26 8.23
C ARG A 48 0.74 16.52 9.42
N ASP A 49 -0.43 15.88 9.43
CA ASP A 49 -1.43 16.07 10.48
C ASP A 49 -1.32 14.90 11.46
N LYS A 50 -1.65 15.17 12.73
CA LYS A 50 -1.85 14.11 13.73
C LYS A 50 -3.10 13.30 13.38
N ILE A 51 -3.00 11.97 13.46
CA ILE A 51 -4.14 11.09 13.20
C ILE A 51 -5.09 11.17 14.40
N PRO A 52 -6.36 11.58 14.21
CA PRO A 52 -7.29 11.61 15.33
C PRO A 52 -7.70 10.20 15.74
N LEU A 53 -7.65 9.90 17.05
CA LEU A 53 -8.04 8.59 17.60
C LEU A 53 -9.48 8.22 17.22
N SER A 54 -10.36 9.19 17.03
CA SER A 54 -11.75 8.98 16.60
C SER A 54 -11.87 8.27 15.25
N ALA A 55 -10.87 8.36 14.37
CA ALA A 55 -10.84 7.64 13.09
C ALA A 55 -10.87 6.12 13.26
N LEU A 56 -10.45 5.63 14.44
CA LEU A 56 -10.33 4.20 14.75
C LEU A 56 -11.45 3.69 15.67
N LYS A 57 -12.46 4.54 15.96
CA LYS A 57 -13.58 4.16 16.81
C LYS A 57 -14.35 2.99 16.22
N SER A 58 -14.46 1.90 16.98
CA SER A 58 -15.14 0.65 16.59
C SER A 58 -14.61 -0.01 15.32
N VAL A 59 -13.38 0.26 14.91
CA VAL A 59 -12.74 -0.36 13.75
C VAL A 59 -12.22 -1.74 14.12
N ASP A 60 -12.60 -2.77 13.35
CA ASP A 60 -12.09 -4.13 13.50
C ASP A 60 -10.79 -4.36 12.72
N THR A 61 -10.72 -3.81 11.51
CA THR A 61 -9.58 -3.99 10.59
C THR A 61 -9.19 -2.69 9.91
N VAL A 62 -7.90 -2.40 9.88
CA VAL A 62 -7.31 -1.30 9.10
C VAL A 62 -6.71 -1.86 7.82
N PHE A 63 -7.11 -1.31 6.67
CA PHE A 63 -6.45 -1.50 5.38
C PHE A 63 -5.60 -0.28 5.08
N HIS A 64 -4.29 -0.41 5.23
CA HIS A 64 -3.36 0.70 5.02
C HIS A 64 -2.69 0.61 3.65
N LEU A 65 -3.28 1.31 2.67
CA LEU A 65 -2.79 1.38 1.29
C LEU A 65 -2.17 2.74 0.96
N ALA A 66 -2.32 3.73 1.85
CA ALA A 66 -1.70 5.02 1.65
C ALA A 66 -0.17 4.90 1.70
N GLY A 67 0.48 5.68 0.86
CA GLY A 67 1.92 5.77 0.82
C GLY A 67 2.36 6.78 -0.24
N PHE A 68 3.57 7.28 -0.09
CA PHE A 68 4.22 8.15 -1.05
C PHE A 68 5.13 7.30 -1.96
N ALA A 69 4.95 7.40 -3.28
CA ALA A 69 5.65 6.58 -4.27
C ALA A 69 6.09 7.37 -5.52
N HIS A 70 6.15 8.71 -5.43
CA HIS A 70 6.50 9.55 -6.56
C HIS A 70 7.94 10.03 -6.45
N ASP A 71 8.69 9.96 -7.55
CA ASP A 71 10.00 10.58 -7.66
C ASP A 71 9.82 12.10 -7.80
N LEU A 72 10.38 12.85 -6.86
CA LEU A 72 10.48 14.31 -6.92
C LEU A 72 11.91 14.69 -7.26
N ASN A 73 12.08 15.78 -8.00
CA ASN A 73 13.39 16.24 -8.50
C ASN A 73 14.37 16.74 -7.42
N ASN A 74 14.01 16.66 -6.13
CA ASN A 74 14.88 17.11 -5.02
C ASN A 74 15.10 15.98 -4.00
N PRO A 75 16.27 15.30 -4.02
CA PRO A 75 16.54 14.11 -3.22
C PRO A 75 16.35 14.29 -1.71
N SER A 76 16.83 15.38 -1.12
CA SER A 76 16.78 15.58 0.32
C SER A 76 15.37 15.90 0.87
N LYS A 77 14.55 16.60 0.11
CA LYS A 77 13.14 16.83 0.45
C LYS A 77 12.31 15.57 0.27
N VAL A 78 12.66 14.78 -0.73
CA VAL A 78 11.99 13.51 -1.06
C VAL A 78 12.14 12.52 0.09
N GLU A 79 13.34 12.32 0.62
CA GLU A 79 13.61 11.36 1.69
C GLU A 79 12.80 11.68 2.96
N LYS A 80 12.71 12.95 3.35
CA LYS A 80 11.89 13.40 4.49
C LYS A 80 10.40 13.09 4.29
N ILE A 81 9.87 13.28 3.08
CA ILE A 81 8.47 12.98 2.77
C ILE A 81 8.23 11.46 2.81
N TYR A 82 9.13 10.68 2.24
CA TYR A 82 9.06 9.22 2.32
C TYR A 82 9.07 8.74 3.78
N GLN A 83 9.95 9.27 4.61
CA GLN A 83 10.03 8.92 6.02
C GLN A 83 8.74 9.29 6.75
N SER A 84 8.28 10.54 6.64
CA SER A 84 7.10 11.01 7.38
C SER A 84 5.81 10.30 6.96
N VAL A 85 5.63 10.01 5.66
CA VAL A 85 4.39 9.40 5.16
C VAL A 85 4.42 7.88 5.24
N ASN A 86 5.52 7.24 4.80
CA ASN A 86 5.57 5.79 4.68
C ASN A 86 5.95 5.10 5.99
N VAL A 87 6.66 5.78 6.88
CA VAL A 87 7.11 5.19 8.14
C VAL A 87 6.38 5.81 9.32
N ASP A 88 6.60 7.10 9.57
CA ASP A 88 6.15 7.71 10.83
C ASP A 88 4.63 7.69 10.96
N ALA A 89 3.89 8.11 9.91
CA ALA A 89 2.43 8.07 9.91
C ALA A 89 1.86 6.63 9.90
N THR A 90 2.58 5.66 9.31
CA THR A 90 2.18 4.25 9.34
C THR A 90 2.32 3.69 10.75
N VAL A 91 3.40 4.00 11.45
CA VAL A 91 3.63 3.61 12.85
C VAL A 91 2.60 4.28 13.77
N GLU A 92 2.40 5.60 13.64
CA GLU A 92 1.39 6.32 14.42
C GLU A 92 0.00 5.68 14.24
N LEU A 93 -0.42 5.39 13.01
CA LEU A 93 -1.70 4.74 12.75
C LEU A 93 -1.81 3.36 13.41
N ALA A 94 -0.74 2.56 13.37
CA ALA A 94 -0.72 1.23 13.97
C ALA A 94 -0.76 1.28 15.50
N GLU A 95 -0.04 2.20 16.12
CA GLU A 95 -0.06 2.40 17.58
C GLU A 95 -1.46 2.85 18.07
N LEU A 96 -2.08 3.79 17.36
CA LEU A 96 -3.45 4.20 17.63
C LEU A 96 -4.45 3.07 17.39
N ALA A 97 -4.22 2.20 16.38
CA ALA A 97 -5.04 1.02 16.14
C ALA A 97 -4.97 0.03 17.31
N VAL A 98 -3.79 -0.21 17.88
CA VAL A 98 -3.63 -1.01 19.09
C VAL A 98 -4.40 -0.40 20.26
N GLN A 99 -4.26 0.92 20.50
CA GLN A 99 -4.97 1.63 21.57
C GLN A 99 -6.49 1.54 21.43
N SER A 100 -7.00 1.51 20.20
CA SER A 100 -8.44 1.42 19.89
C SER A 100 -8.97 -0.01 19.87
N GLY A 101 -8.14 -1.03 20.10
CA GLY A 101 -8.54 -2.44 20.12
C GLY A 101 -8.78 -3.03 18.73
N VAL A 102 -8.22 -2.45 17.68
CA VAL A 102 -8.24 -3.00 16.32
C VAL A 102 -7.65 -4.40 16.31
N LYS A 103 -8.32 -5.33 15.65
CA LYS A 103 -7.93 -6.75 15.62
C LYS A 103 -6.89 -7.05 14.54
N LYS A 104 -7.00 -6.40 13.38
CA LYS A 104 -6.16 -6.67 12.20
C LYS A 104 -5.67 -5.39 11.55
N PHE A 105 -4.40 -5.40 11.15
CA PHE A 105 -3.77 -4.31 10.39
C PHE A 105 -3.14 -4.88 9.12
N ILE A 106 -3.72 -4.56 7.96
CA ILE A 106 -3.27 -5.05 6.67
C ILE A 106 -2.48 -3.93 5.99
N PHE A 107 -1.19 -4.14 5.83
CA PHE A 107 -0.28 -3.16 5.22
C PHE A 107 0.11 -3.55 3.80
N VAL A 108 -0.20 -2.68 2.84
CA VAL A 108 0.25 -2.86 1.46
C VAL A 108 1.62 -2.23 1.29
N SER A 109 2.62 -3.09 1.25
CA SER A 109 4.03 -2.78 1.01
C SER A 109 4.37 -2.89 -0.49
N SER A 110 5.52 -3.43 -0.83
CA SER A 110 5.99 -3.65 -2.20
C SER A 110 7.07 -4.73 -2.21
N VAL A 111 7.22 -5.47 -3.31
CA VAL A 111 8.39 -6.34 -3.53
C VAL A 111 9.72 -5.57 -3.42
N LYS A 112 9.74 -4.25 -3.68
CA LYS A 112 10.92 -3.41 -3.48
C LYS A 112 11.43 -3.35 -2.03
N ALA A 113 10.56 -3.64 -1.05
CA ALA A 113 10.96 -3.77 0.34
C ALA A 113 11.78 -5.03 0.61
N GLY A 114 11.59 -6.09 -0.16
CA GLY A 114 12.38 -7.33 -0.09
C GLY A 114 13.78 -7.22 -0.70
N GLY A 115 14.02 -6.18 -1.51
CA GLY A 115 15.23 -6.02 -2.32
C GLY A 115 15.09 -6.65 -3.72
N GLY A 116 16.19 -6.75 -4.46
CA GLY A 116 16.21 -7.32 -5.80
C GLY A 116 16.49 -8.84 -5.77
N ALA A 117 15.83 -9.59 -6.64
CA ALA A 117 16.21 -10.98 -6.92
C ALA A 117 17.54 -11.03 -7.68
N LEU A 118 18.32 -12.07 -7.45
CA LEU A 118 19.43 -12.40 -8.30
C LEU A 118 18.91 -12.88 -9.69
N SER A 119 19.70 -12.68 -10.73
CA SER A 119 19.28 -13.03 -12.09
C SER A 119 18.90 -14.52 -12.18
N GLY A 120 17.67 -14.78 -12.64
CA GLY A 120 17.15 -16.15 -12.81
C GLY A 120 16.48 -16.76 -11.58
N GLU A 121 16.48 -16.07 -10.43
CA GLU A 121 15.87 -16.59 -9.18
C GLU A 121 14.49 -15.93 -8.91
N CYS A 122 13.61 -16.71 -8.27
CA CYS A 122 12.37 -16.21 -7.69
C CYS A 122 12.57 -16.01 -6.19
N MET A 123 12.37 -14.77 -5.71
CA MET A 123 12.43 -14.47 -4.27
C MET A 123 11.12 -14.87 -3.57
N THR A 124 11.26 -15.38 -2.37
CA THR A 124 10.17 -15.65 -1.43
C THR A 124 10.13 -14.58 -0.32
N GLU A 125 9.17 -14.69 0.59
CA GLU A 125 9.04 -13.79 1.74
C GLU A 125 10.21 -13.91 2.73
N ILE A 126 10.92 -15.05 2.73
CA ILE A 126 12.05 -15.32 3.61
C ILE A 126 13.33 -14.69 3.05
N ASP A 127 13.41 -14.58 1.73
CA ASP A 127 14.57 -14.01 1.06
C ASP A 127 14.58 -12.49 1.24
N GLN A 128 15.59 -12.01 1.94
CA GLN A 128 15.70 -10.61 2.30
C GLN A 128 17.06 -10.08 1.83
N SER A 129 17.06 -9.30 0.76
CA SER A 129 18.21 -8.50 0.34
C SER A 129 18.05 -7.03 0.70
N SER A 130 19.07 -6.21 0.45
CA SER A 130 18.97 -4.77 0.71
C SER A 130 17.90 -4.13 -0.18
N PRO A 131 16.94 -3.38 0.40
CA PRO A 131 15.92 -2.70 -0.37
C PRO A 131 16.53 -1.69 -1.34
N ASP A 132 15.97 -1.62 -2.55
CA ASP A 132 16.42 -0.68 -3.56
C ASP A 132 15.70 0.67 -3.46
N GLY A 133 16.48 1.75 -3.45
CA GLY A 133 16.01 3.11 -3.39
C GLY A 133 15.29 3.51 -2.09
N VAL A 134 14.97 4.80 -1.96
CA VAL A 134 14.31 5.37 -0.76
C VAL A 134 12.93 4.73 -0.53
N TYR A 135 12.18 4.47 -1.58
CA TYR A 135 10.85 3.85 -1.48
C TYR A 135 10.93 2.45 -0.86
N GLY A 136 11.81 1.58 -1.38
CA GLY A 136 11.99 0.23 -0.85
C GLY A 136 12.45 0.25 0.61
N ARG A 137 13.42 1.11 0.95
CA ARG A 137 13.92 1.25 2.33
C ARG A 137 12.83 1.68 3.31
N THR A 138 12.04 2.71 2.97
CA THR A 138 10.98 3.19 3.87
C THR A 138 9.82 2.19 4.01
N LYS A 139 9.48 1.46 2.94
CA LYS A 139 8.50 0.37 3.05
C LYS A 139 9.01 -0.75 3.96
N ARG A 140 10.27 -1.17 3.82
CA ARG A 140 10.89 -2.18 4.68
C ARG A 140 10.95 -1.74 6.14
N GLU A 141 11.33 -0.49 6.41
CA GLU A 141 11.37 0.04 7.77
C GLU A 141 9.98 0.01 8.42
N ALA A 142 8.95 0.43 7.67
CA ALA A 142 7.56 0.36 8.14
C ALA A 142 7.14 -1.08 8.44
N GLU A 143 7.48 -2.06 7.58
CA GLU A 143 7.19 -3.48 7.82
C GLU A 143 7.78 -3.98 9.14
N ILE A 144 9.07 -3.69 9.38
CA ILE A 144 9.77 -4.12 10.60
C ILE A 144 9.07 -3.56 11.84
N LYS A 145 8.78 -2.24 11.85
CA LYS A 145 8.10 -1.57 12.97
C LYS A 145 6.67 -2.11 13.18
N LEU A 146 5.92 -2.34 12.11
CA LEU A 146 4.57 -2.91 12.19
C LEU A 146 4.57 -4.32 12.77
N LEU A 147 5.49 -5.19 12.33
CA LEU A 147 5.62 -6.54 12.86
C LEU A 147 6.02 -6.52 14.35
N GLU A 148 6.86 -5.57 14.77
CA GLU A 148 7.22 -5.39 16.16
C GLU A 148 6.01 -4.95 17.01
N ILE A 149 5.20 -3.99 16.52
CA ILE A 149 3.95 -3.56 17.17
C ILE A 149 2.99 -4.75 17.28
N GLY A 150 2.82 -5.54 16.21
CA GLY A 150 1.96 -6.73 16.23
C GLY A 150 2.43 -7.77 17.25
N ARG A 151 3.74 -8.02 17.37
CA ARG A 151 4.28 -8.97 18.37
C ARG A 151 4.10 -8.51 19.81
N LYS A 152 4.08 -7.20 20.05
CA LYS A 152 3.92 -6.59 21.39
C LYS A 152 2.44 -6.35 21.76
N SER A 153 1.52 -6.65 20.86
CA SER A 153 0.09 -6.41 21.06
C SER A 153 -0.75 -7.61 20.64
N ASN A 154 -2.07 -7.53 20.83
CA ASN A 154 -3.01 -8.54 20.33
C ASN A 154 -3.49 -8.26 18.88
N MET A 155 -2.89 -7.28 18.19
CA MET A 155 -3.24 -6.93 16.82
C MET A 155 -2.49 -7.80 15.83
N HIS A 156 -3.23 -8.52 14.97
CA HIS A 156 -2.63 -9.28 13.88
C HIS A 156 -2.21 -8.34 12.76
N VAL A 157 -0.92 -8.38 12.40
CA VAL A 157 -0.35 -7.58 11.30
C VAL A 157 -0.07 -8.48 10.10
N SER A 158 -0.67 -8.14 8.95
CA SER A 158 -0.38 -8.79 7.67
C SER A 158 0.32 -7.82 6.72
N ILE A 159 1.44 -8.24 6.14
CA ILE A 159 2.21 -7.47 5.17
C ILE A 159 1.99 -8.08 3.78
N ILE A 160 1.58 -7.26 2.82
CA ILE A 160 1.43 -7.68 1.44
C ILE A 160 2.46 -6.95 0.59
N ARG A 161 3.31 -7.68 -0.12
CA ARG A 161 4.34 -7.17 -1.03
C ARG A 161 3.94 -7.43 -2.48
N PRO A 162 3.07 -6.62 -3.08
CA PRO A 162 2.68 -6.83 -4.47
C PRO A 162 3.87 -6.61 -5.40
N ALA A 163 3.92 -7.40 -6.46
CA ALA A 163 4.74 -7.17 -7.65
C ALA A 163 4.17 -5.98 -8.46
N LEU A 164 4.53 -5.84 -9.73
CA LEU A 164 3.97 -4.81 -10.60
C LEU A 164 2.46 -5.02 -10.76
N VAL A 165 1.67 -4.09 -10.24
CA VAL A 165 0.21 -4.16 -10.32
C VAL A 165 -0.27 -3.54 -11.62
N TYR A 166 -1.08 -4.27 -12.38
CA TYR A 166 -1.67 -3.82 -13.63
C TYR A 166 -3.20 -3.94 -13.62
N GLY A 167 -3.84 -3.31 -14.59
CA GLY A 167 -5.30 -3.35 -14.77
C GLY A 167 -5.86 -2.01 -15.24
N PRO A 168 -7.19 -1.91 -15.43
CA PRO A 168 -7.84 -0.69 -15.91
C PRO A 168 -7.59 0.50 -14.97
N ASN A 169 -7.16 1.63 -15.54
CA ASN A 169 -6.74 2.86 -14.86
C ASN A 169 -5.40 2.76 -14.10
N ALA A 170 -4.58 1.75 -14.36
CA ALA A 170 -3.19 1.74 -13.89
C ALA A 170 -2.44 2.97 -14.43
N LYS A 171 -1.53 3.51 -13.63
CA LYS A 171 -0.64 4.60 -14.06
C LYS A 171 0.77 4.04 -14.22
N GLY A 172 1.56 4.68 -15.09
CA GLY A 172 2.98 4.36 -15.24
C GLY A 172 3.34 3.74 -16.59
N ASN A 173 4.57 3.22 -16.67
CA ASN A 173 5.22 2.83 -17.93
C ASN A 173 4.46 1.73 -18.70
N LEU A 174 3.78 0.82 -18.00
CA LEU A 174 3.00 -0.22 -18.69
C LEU A 174 1.84 0.38 -19.50
N ASN A 175 1.16 1.38 -18.95
CA ASN A 175 0.08 2.06 -19.68
C ASN A 175 0.62 2.86 -20.87
N LEU A 176 1.77 3.54 -20.71
CA LEU A 176 2.43 4.24 -21.82
C LEU A 176 2.84 3.27 -22.93
N MET A 177 3.37 2.11 -22.56
CA MET A 177 3.73 1.06 -23.50
C MET A 177 2.49 0.55 -24.27
N LEU A 178 1.40 0.23 -23.56
CA LEU A 178 0.15 -0.23 -24.19
C LEU A 178 -0.42 0.82 -25.15
N SER A 179 -0.48 2.09 -24.71
CA SER A 179 -0.93 3.19 -25.57
C SER A 179 -0.04 3.37 -26.80
N GLY A 180 1.26 3.21 -26.65
CA GLY A 180 2.20 3.24 -27.77
C GLY A 180 1.97 2.12 -28.78
N ILE A 181 1.67 0.91 -28.29
CA ILE A 181 1.33 -0.25 -29.15
C ILE A 181 0.00 0.01 -29.88
N GLU A 182 -1.03 0.46 -29.16
CA GLU A 182 -2.33 0.79 -29.75
C GLU A 182 -2.26 1.86 -30.84
N LEU A 183 -1.39 2.86 -30.66
CA LEU A 183 -1.15 3.93 -31.60
C LEU A 183 -0.17 3.54 -32.74
N GLY A 184 0.41 2.34 -32.71
CA GLY A 184 1.30 1.82 -33.74
C GLY A 184 2.71 2.46 -33.80
N TRP A 185 3.11 3.20 -32.75
CA TRP A 185 4.44 3.86 -32.74
C TRP A 185 5.45 3.20 -31.78
N PHE A 186 5.06 2.16 -31.04
CA PHE A 186 5.94 1.51 -30.09
C PHE A 186 7.04 0.71 -30.83
N PRO A 187 8.32 1.03 -30.66
CA PRO A 187 9.41 0.32 -31.34
C PRO A 187 9.58 -1.10 -30.78
N PRO A 188 10.06 -2.05 -31.62
CA PRO A 188 10.42 -3.38 -31.13
C PRO A 188 11.52 -3.24 -30.08
N LEU A 189 11.31 -3.90 -28.92
CA LEU A 189 12.32 -3.93 -27.86
C LEU A 189 13.36 -5.01 -28.18
N PRO A 190 14.65 -4.74 -27.90
CA PRO A 190 15.67 -5.77 -28.00
C PRO A 190 15.37 -6.87 -26.98
N GLU A 191 15.73 -8.11 -27.32
CA GLU A 191 15.64 -9.22 -26.39
C GLU A 191 16.70 -9.06 -25.28
N VAL A 192 16.24 -8.70 -24.10
CA VAL A 192 17.13 -8.41 -22.95
C VAL A 192 17.00 -9.42 -21.81
N GLY A 193 16.24 -10.50 -22.00
CA GLY A 193 16.03 -11.55 -20.99
C GLY A 193 15.37 -11.09 -19.70
N ASN A 194 14.84 -9.88 -19.64
CA ASN A 194 14.17 -9.31 -18.47
C ASN A 194 12.89 -10.08 -18.13
N ARG A 195 12.76 -10.50 -16.88
CA ARG A 195 11.55 -11.12 -16.35
C ARG A 195 11.00 -10.28 -15.21
N ARG A 196 9.69 -10.04 -15.20
CA ARG A 196 9.01 -9.31 -14.13
C ARG A 196 7.72 -10.01 -13.75
N SER A 197 7.54 -10.25 -12.46
CA SER A 197 6.26 -10.70 -11.92
C SER A 197 5.25 -9.55 -11.98
N MET A 198 4.02 -9.89 -12.35
CA MET A 198 2.90 -8.94 -12.38
C MET A 198 1.67 -9.57 -11.75
N ILE A 199 0.81 -8.74 -11.16
CA ILE A 199 -0.48 -9.15 -10.59
C ILE A 199 -1.59 -8.22 -11.08
N HIS A 200 -2.72 -8.80 -11.47
CA HIS A 200 -3.89 -7.98 -11.79
C HIS A 200 -4.47 -7.34 -10.52
N VAL A 201 -4.92 -6.08 -10.63
CA VAL A 201 -5.39 -5.31 -9.47
C VAL A 201 -6.56 -5.98 -8.75
N ASP A 202 -7.46 -6.65 -9.48
CA ASP A 202 -8.62 -7.32 -8.88
C ASP A 202 -8.19 -8.59 -8.11
N ASP A 203 -7.15 -9.31 -8.55
CA ASP A 203 -6.61 -10.44 -7.81
C ASP A 203 -5.84 -9.97 -6.56
N LEU A 204 -5.12 -8.86 -6.68
CA LEU A 204 -4.47 -8.25 -5.51
C LEU A 204 -5.49 -7.84 -4.45
N VAL A 205 -6.59 -7.18 -4.80
CA VAL A 205 -7.59 -6.76 -3.80
C VAL A 205 -8.33 -7.95 -3.20
N ARG A 206 -8.54 -9.04 -3.94
CA ARG A 206 -9.05 -10.30 -3.39
C ARG A 206 -8.08 -10.89 -2.36
N ALA A 207 -6.78 -10.90 -2.67
CA ALA A 207 -5.75 -11.35 -1.73
C ALA A 207 -5.69 -10.45 -0.47
N ILE A 208 -5.76 -9.12 -0.62
CA ILE A 208 -5.83 -8.17 0.50
C ILE A 208 -7.04 -8.46 1.38
N PHE A 209 -8.20 -8.70 0.80
CA PHE A 209 -9.42 -8.99 1.55
C PHE A 209 -9.39 -10.38 2.19
N PHE A 210 -8.78 -11.36 1.55
CA PHE A 210 -8.67 -12.74 2.07
C PHE A 210 -7.90 -12.83 3.39
N VAL A 211 -6.86 -12.01 3.58
CA VAL A 211 -6.07 -11.98 4.82
C VAL A 211 -6.70 -11.13 5.93
N ALA A 212 -7.79 -10.42 5.65
CA ALA A 212 -8.55 -9.60 6.60
C ALA A 212 -9.67 -10.39 7.29
#